data_71caee82f139353e5c62b684a328d9d3
#
_entry.id   71caee82f139353e5c62b684a328d9d3
#
_cell.length_a   1.000
_cell.length_b   1.000
_cell.length_c   1.000
_cell.angle_alpha   90.00
_cell.angle_beta   90.00
_cell.angle_gamma   90.00
#
_symmetry.space_group_name_H-M   'P 1'
#
loop_
_entity.id
_entity.type
_entity.pdbx_description
1 polymer ?
#
loop_
_entity_poly.entity_id
_entity_poly.type
_entity_poly.pdbx_seq_one_letter_code
_entity_poly.pdbx_strand_id
1 'polypeptide(L)'
;MTIAQVRDELGAAIGEYWDNRAQTYSNGIQSELAGYGRCTWQRVLAHAIESTCDAVAREGRTMRALDLGCGPGFFSILLADEGCAVDAVDMSAKMLERARANAAQAVPGASIAFHQCDAADLPFASESFDVAVSRNLTWLMRDPEAAYAEWLRVLRPGGKLLVFDANWYRYLVDDDVDAARRSDQANAQVYDKGSRATDDEERRCELIAAELPLTSVVRPQWDIQVLERLGATRVSVNEQAWQDLWSADEQAYYGSSPLFMIEARK
;
A
#
# COMPACT_ATOMS: atom_id res chain seq x y z
N MET A 1 -18.17 -23.90 -10.99
CA MET A 1 -16.99 -23.04 -10.96
C MET A 1 -16.06 -23.56 -9.87
N THR A 2 -14.78 -23.72 -10.17
CA THR A 2 -13.80 -24.14 -9.14
C THR A 2 -13.33 -22.92 -8.35
N ILE A 3 -12.76 -23.12 -7.13
CA ILE A 3 -12.19 -22.03 -6.33
C ILE A 3 -11.11 -21.28 -7.12
N ALA A 4 -10.30 -21.97 -7.92
CA ALA A 4 -9.29 -21.35 -8.78
C ALA A 4 -9.92 -20.41 -9.83
N GLN A 5 -11.00 -20.84 -10.50
CA GLN A 5 -11.71 -19.99 -11.48
C GLN A 5 -12.30 -18.73 -10.85
N VAL A 6 -12.88 -18.83 -9.63
CA VAL A 6 -13.39 -17.64 -8.91
C VAL A 6 -12.26 -16.68 -8.56
N ARG A 7 -11.11 -17.19 -8.12
CA ARG A 7 -9.93 -16.35 -7.82
C ARG A 7 -9.38 -15.66 -9.06
N ASP A 8 -9.38 -16.32 -10.20
CA ASP A 8 -8.91 -15.74 -11.47
C ASP A 8 -9.85 -14.65 -11.97
N GLU A 9 -11.18 -14.85 -11.87
CA GLU A 9 -12.17 -13.84 -12.23
C GLU A 9 -12.11 -12.61 -11.33
N LEU A 10 -11.95 -12.80 -10.02
CA LEU A 10 -11.78 -11.68 -9.07
C LEU A 10 -10.48 -10.91 -9.34
N GLY A 11 -9.38 -11.61 -9.63
CA GLY A 11 -8.12 -10.99 -10.01
C GLY A 11 -8.23 -10.13 -11.28
N ALA A 12 -8.95 -10.63 -12.30
CA ALA A 12 -9.21 -9.89 -13.52
C ALA A 12 -10.07 -8.63 -13.25
N ALA A 13 -11.10 -8.74 -12.40
CA ALA A 13 -11.96 -7.62 -12.03
C ALA A 13 -11.18 -6.53 -11.26
N ILE A 14 -10.28 -6.92 -10.36
CA ILE A 14 -9.38 -6.01 -9.64
C ILE A 14 -8.48 -5.27 -10.64
N GLY A 15 -7.82 -5.99 -11.55
CA GLY A 15 -6.94 -5.40 -12.56
C GLY A 15 -7.67 -4.40 -13.46
N GLU A 16 -8.85 -4.76 -13.96
CA GLU A 16 -9.69 -3.88 -14.78
C GLU A 16 -10.13 -2.63 -14.01
N TYR A 17 -10.53 -2.78 -12.75
CA TYR A 17 -10.91 -1.65 -11.90
C TYR A 17 -9.76 -0.65 -11.77
N TRP A 18 -8.57 -1.09 -11.39
CA TRP A 18 -7.41 -0.23 -11.22
C TRP A 18 -6.87 0.33 -12.53
N ASP A 19 -6.97 -0.40 -13.64
CA ASP A 19 -6.68 0.14 -14.97
C ASP A 19 -7.59 1.34 -15.30
N ASN A 20 -8.88 1.25 -14.98
CA ASN A 20 -9.83 2.33 -15.22
C ASN A 20 -9.60 3.53 -14.29
N ARG A 21 -9.16 3.28 -13.05
CA ARG A 21 -8.86 4.30 -12.05
C ARG A 21 -7.49 4.98 -12.22
N ALA A 22 -6.61 4.46 -13.05
CA ALA A 22 -5.20 4.84 -13.08
C ALA A 22 -4.98 6.36 -13.26
N GLN A 23 -5.74 7.02 -14.16
CA GLN A 23 -5.57 8.46 -14.39
C GLN A 23 -6.03 9.30 -13.19
N THR A 24 -7.25 9.07 -12.70
CA THR A 24 -7.82 9.86 -11.61
C THR A 24 -7.07 9.61 -10.31
N TYR A 25 -6.71 8.35 -10.02
CA TYR A 25 -5.90 8.02 -8.85
C TYR A 25 -4.50 8.66 -8.92
N SER A 26 -3.87 8.69 -10.10
CA SER A 26 -2.58 9.36 -10.32
C SER A 26 -2.66 10.87 -10.05
N ASN A 27 -3.78 11.54 -10.38
CA ASN A 27 -3.95 12.96 -10.08
C ASN A 27 -3.87 13.24 -8.57
N GLY A 28 -4.51 12.39 -7.76
CA GLY A 28 -4.42 12.47 -6.30
C GLY A 28 -2.99 12.29 -5.79
N ILE A 29 -2.28 11.28 -6.30
CA ILE A 29 -0.89 11.03 -5.94
C ILE A 29 0.02 12.21 -6.33
N GLN A 30 -0.18 12.81 -7.51
CA GLN A 30 0.57 14.02 -7.91
C GLN A 30 0.29 15.20 -6.97
N SER A 31 -0.97 15.40 -6.57
CA SER A 31 -1.34 16.43 -5.60
C SER A 31 -0.68 16.18 -4.24
N GLU A 32 -0.64 14.93 -3.77
CA GLU A 32 0.02 14.55 -2.52
C GLU A 32 1.54 14.76 -2.59
N LEU A 33 2.19 14.39 -3.71
CA LEU A 33 3.62 14.60 -3.95
C LEU A 33 4.01 16.08 -4.09
N ALA A 34 3.10 16.92 -4.57
CA ALA A 34 3.33 18.37 -4.69
C ALA A 34 3.07 19.13 -3.39
N GLY A 35 2.32 18.54 -2.45
CA GLY A 35 1.84 19.18 -1.24
C GLY A 35 2.66 18.83 0.02
N TYR A 36 2.10 19.24 1.17
CA TYR A 36 2.65 18.96 2.51
C TYR A 36 2.75 17.44 2.79
N GLY A 37 1.88 16.64 2.20
CA GLY A 37 1.87 15.19 2.35
C GLY A 37 3.22 14.55 2.03
N ARG A 38 3.92 14.99 0.96
CA ARG A 38 5.23 14.45 0.61
C ARG A 38 6.22 14.53 1.77
N CYS A 39 6.38 15.69 2.37
CA CYS A 39 7.35 15.88 3.46
C CYS A 39 7.02 15.02 4.68
N THR A 40 5.73 14.87 5.00
CA THR A 40 5.29 14.07 6.15
C THR A 40 5.54 12.59 5.92
N TRP A 41 5.14 12.07 4.77
CA TRP A 41 5.39 10.68 4.40
C TRP A 41 6.88 10.37 4.26
N GLN A 42 7.66 11.30 3.67
CA GLN A 42 9.12 11.18 3.55
C GLN A 42 9.77 11.02 4.92
N ARG A 43 9.40 11.87 5.90
CA ARG A 43 9.93 11.82 7.25
C ARG A 43 9.62 10.49 7.94
N VAL A 44 8.37 10.01 7.84
CA VAL A 44 7.97 8.74 8.46
C VAL A 44 8.69 7.57 7.80
N LEU A 45 8.78 7.56 6.48
CA LEU A 45 9.48 6.52 5.73
C LEU A 45 10.98 6.51 6.05
N ALA A 46 11.64 7.67 5.99
CA ALA A 46 13.07 7.80 6.29
C ALA A 46 13.40 7.29 7.70
N HIS A 47 12.60 7.69 8.70
CA HIS A 47 12.77 7.19 10.07
C HIS A 47 12.58 5.66 10.17
N ALA A 48 11.55 5.14 9.51
CA ALA A 48 11.29 3.69 9.53
C ALA A 48 12.42 2.86 8.90
N ILE A 49 13.10 3.37 7.87
CA ILE A 49 14.18 2.65 7.17
C ILE A 49 15.59 3.01 7.67
N GLU A 50 15.78 4.04 8.49
CA GLU A 50 17.08 4.57 8.94
C GLU A 50 18.05 3.47 9.40
N SER A 51 17.63 2.63 10.33
CA SER A 51 18.50 1.55 10.85
C SER A 51 18.90 0.52 9.80
N THR A 52 18.07 0.32 8.76
CA THR A 52 18.36 -0.55 7.63
C THR A 52 19.32 0.14 6.66
N CYS A 53 19.12 1.43 6.39
CA CYS A 53 20.05 2.26 5.62
C CYS A 53 21.45 2.23 6.22
N ASP A 54 21.58 2.44 7.52
CA ASP A 54 22.86 2.43 8.24
C ASP A 54 23.57 1.07 8.16
N ALA A 55 22.82 -0.02 8.27
CA ALA A 55 23.37 -1.37 8.16
C ALA A 55 23.92 -1.63 6.75
N VAL A 56 23.13 -1.29 5.73
CA VAL A 56 23.49 -1.47 4.31
C VAL A 56 24.67 -0.58 3.92
N ALA A 57 24.71 0.67 4.42
CA ALA A 57 25.82 1.59 4.17
C ALA A 57 27.16 1.08 4.73
N ARG A 58 27.13 0.44 5.92
CA ARG A 58 28.34 -0.20 6.49
C ARG A 58 28.84 -1.36 5.64
N GLU A 59 27.99 -1.99 4.85
CA GLU A 59 28.36 -3.03 3.88
C GLU A 59 28.87 -2.44 2.55
N GLY A 60 28.81 -1.12 2.37
CA GLY A 60 29.28 -0.44 1.17
C GLY A 60 28.40 -0.66 -0.07
N ARG A 61 27.12 -0.95 0.10
CA ARG A 61 26.16 -1.20 -0.99
C ARG A 61 24.98 -0.24 -0.95
N THR A 62 24.24 -0.17 -2.03
CA THR A 62 22.98 0.56 -2.11
C THR A 62 21.84 -0.27 -1.55
N MET A 63 20.96 0.32 -0.75
CA MET A 63 19.77 -0.32 -0.24
C MET A 63 18.82 -0.68 -1.38
N ARG A 64 18.36 -1.94 -1.41
CA ARG A 64 17.33 -2.39 -2.35
C ARG A 64 15.96 -2.37 -1.69
N ALA A 65 15.05 -1.62 -2.28
CA ALA A 65 13.68 -1.46 -1.81
C ALA A 65 12.68 -2.05 -2.80
N LEU A 66 11.62 -2.66 -2.28
CA LEU A 66 10.48 -3.15 -3.05
C LEU A 66 9.24 -2.35 -2.69
N ASP A 67 8.59 -1.75 -3.70
CA ASP A 67 7.29 -1.06 -3.57
C ASP A 67 6.20 -2.00 -4.07
N LEU A 68 5.40 -2.54 -3.16
CA LEU A 68 4.36 -3.53 -3.39
C LEU A 68 3.03 -2.86 -3.71
N GLY A 69 2.46 -3.13 -4.89
CA GLY A 69 1.26 -2.45 -5.36
C GLY A 69 1.52 -0.95 -5.51
N CYS A 70 2.57 -0.61 -6.24
CA CYS A 70 3.09 0.75 -6.28
C CYS A 70 2.11 1.80 -6.83
N GLY A 71 1.03 1.36 -7.51
CA GLY A 71 0.09 2.25 -8.15
C GLY A 71 0.79 3.27 -9.04
N PRO A 72 0.49 4.58 -8.91
CA PRO A 72 1.17 5.63 -9.66
C PRO A 72 2.56 6.01 -9.11
N GLY A 73 3.16 5.21 -8.23
CA GLY A 73 4.56 5.31 -7.85
C GLY A 73 4.86 6.20 -6.65
N PHE A 74 3.92 6.40 -5.72
CA PHE A 74 4.13 7.27 -4.56
C PHE A 74 5.34 6.85 -3.72
N PHE A 75 5.35 5.63 -3.20
CA PHE A 75 6.49 5.15 -2.42
C PHE A 75 7.73 4.87 -3.27
N SER A 76 7.55 4.47 -4.53
CA SER A 76 8.69 4.33 -5.45
C SER A 76 9.51 5.63 -5.53
N ILE A 77 8.83 6.78 -5.61
CA ILE A 77 9.46 8.11 -5.65
C ILE A 77 10.12 8.45 -4.31
N LEU A 78 9.42 8.25 -3.18
CA LEU A 78 9.97 8.56 -1.86
C LEU A 78 11.19 7.70 -1.52
N LEU A 79 11.16 6.40 -1.83
CA LEU A 79 12.29 5.49 -1.62
C LEU A 79 13.50 5.86 -2.50
N ALA A 80 13.23 6.29 -3.73
CA ALA A 80 14.29 6.75 -4.62
C ALA A 80 14.94 8.07 -4.16
N ASP A 81 14.16 8.98 -3.57
CA ASP A 81 14.67 10.20 -2.93
C ASP A 81 15.59 9.87 -1.72
N GLU A 82 15.35 8.77 -1.01
CA GLU A 82 16.23 8.24 0.05
C GLU A 82 17.47 7.50 -0.50
N GLY A 83 17.68 7.50 -1.81
CA GLY A 83 18.83 6.88 -2.45
C GLY A 83 18.73 5.36 -2.61
N CYS A 84 17.54 4.77 -2.48
CA CYS A 84 17.34 3.35 -2.69
C CYS A 84 17.37 2.99 -4.19
N ALA A 85 17.84 1.79 -4.50
CA ALA A 85 17.52 1.13 -5.75
C ALA A 85 16.15 0.45 -5.59
N VAL A 86 15.15 0.90 -6.36
CA VAL A 86 13.76 0.52 -6.18
C VAL A 86 13.31 -0.43 -7.29
N ASP A 87 12.75 -1.58 -6.89
CA ASP A 87 11.89 -2.39 -7.73
C ASP A 87 10.43 -2.11 -7.30
N ALA A 88 9.57 -1.78 -8.26
CA ALA A 88 8.18 -1.41 -8.01
C ALA A 88 7.25 -2.35 -8.78
N VAL A 89 6.27 -2.94 -8.10
CA VAL A 89 5.38 -3.92 -8.70
C VAL A 89 3.92 -3.45 -8.63
N ASP A 90 3.17 -3.68 -9.69
CA ASP A 90 1.72 -3.49 -9.74
C ASP A 90 1.12 -4.44 -10.78
N MET A 91 -0.11 -4.89 -10.56
CA MET A 91 -0.81 -5.74 -11.53
C MET A 91 -1.39 -4.93 -12.70
N SER A 92 -1.68 -3.63 -12.51
CA SER A 92 -2.23 -2.74 -13.51
C SER A 92 -1.13 -2.15 -14.40
N ALA A 93 -1.20 -2.45 -15.71
CA ALA A 93 -0.28 -1.86 -16.68
C ALA A 93 -0.42 -0.34 -16.76
N LYS A 94 -1.65 0.19 -16.60
CA LYS A 94 -1.92 1.62 -16.65
C LYS A 94 -1.42 2.34 -15.40
N MET A 95 -1.46 1.71 -14.22
CA MET A 95 -0.83 2.24 -13.02
C MET A 95 0.68 2.38 -13.22
N LEU A 96 1.34 1.35 -13.74
CA LEU A 96 2.77 1.39 -14.03
C LEU A 96 3.14 2.45 -15.09
N GLU A 97 2.27 2.68 -16.08
CA GLU A 97 2.47 3.78 -17.04
C GLU A 97 2.49 5.13 -16.32
N ARG A 98 1.54 5.35 -15.39
CA ARG A 98 1.49 6.58 -14.57
C ARG A 98 2.69 6.67 -13.63
N ALA A 99 3.07 5.57 -13.00
CA ALA A 99 4.24 5.53 -12.12
C ALA A 99 5.53 5.95 -12.83
N ARG A 100 5.77 5.44 -14.05
CA ARG A 100 6.93 5.83 -14.87
C ARG A 100 6.90 7.33 -15.20
N ALA A 101 5.74 7.86 -15.58
CA ALA A 101 5.59 9.29 -15.89
C ALA A 101 5.84 10.18 -14.66
N ASN A 102 5.24 9.81 -13.52
CA ASN A 102 5.40 10.56 -12.27
C ASN A 102 6.85 10.51 -11.76
N ALA A 103 7.50 9.34 -11.80
CA ALA A 103 8.89 9.17 -11.38
C ALA A 103 9.85 9.97 -12.28
N ALA A 104 9.64 9.94 -13.60
CA ALA A 104 10.46 10.71 -14.54
C ALA A 104 10.40 12.23 -14.26
N GLN A 105 9.26 12.73 -13.78
CA GLN A 105 9.08 14.12 -13.41
C GLN A 105 9.63 14.46 -12.02
N ALA A 106 9.36 13.59 -11.02
CA ALA A 106 9.65 13.90 -9.62
C ALA A 106 11.11 13.61 -9.22
N VAL A 107 11.70 12.55 -9.78
CA VAL A 107 13.04 12.04 -9.44
C VAL A 107 13.82 11.65 -10.72
N PRO A 108 14.10 12.59 -11.62
CA PRO A 108 14.73 12.28 -12.89
C PRO A 108 16.09 11.61 -12.69
N GLY A 109 16.28 10.45 -13.36
CA GLY A 109 17.51 9.68 -13.26
C GLY A 109 17.60 8.73 -12.07
N ALA A 110 16.56 8.65 -11.23
CA ALA A 110 16.52 7.69 -10.14
C ALA A 110 16.47 6.23 -10.65
N SER A 111 17.03 5.31 -9.86
CA SER A 111 17.05 3.88 -10.17
C SER A 111 15.74 3.22 -9.71
N ILE A 112 14.72 3.25 -10.56
CA ILE A 112 13.43 2.61 -10.33
C ILE A 112 13.14 1.66 -11.49
N ALA A 113 12.94 0.37 -11.19
CA ALA A 113 12.50 -0.65 -12.15
C ALA A 113 11.02 -0.99 -11.88
N PHE A 114 10.19 -0.95 -12.92
CA PHE A 114 8.75 -1.21 -12.82
C PHE A 114 8.38 -2.55 -13.46
N HIS A 115 7.73 -3.43 -12.71
CA HIS A 115 7.37 -4.79 -13.09
C HIS A 115 5.85 -4.99 -13.00
N GLN A 116 5.25 -5.54 -14.05
CA GLN A 116 3.85 -5.93 -14.02
C GLN A 116 3.73 -7.35 -13.49
N CYS A 117 3.23 -7.51 -12.27
CA CYS A 117 2.98 -8.81 -11.65
C CYS A 117 1.95 -8.71 -10.51
N ASP A 118 1.46 -9.85 -10.06
CA ASP A 118 0.69 -9.96 -8.81
C ASP A 118 1.65 -9.83 -7.62
N ALA A 119 1.32 -8.98 -6.66
CA ALA A 119 2.11 -8.82 -5.45
C ALA A 119 2.15 -10.09 -4.57
N ALA A 120 1.24 -11.04 -4.79
CA ALA A 120 1.25 -12.36 -4.14
C ALA A 120 2.12 -13.40 -4.86
N ASP A 121 2.69 -13.08 -6.04
CA ASP A 121 3.55 -13.97 -6.84
C ASP A 121 4.67 -13.14 -7.49
N LEU A 122 5.73 -12.90 -6.73
CA LEU A 122 6.80 -11.97 -7.08
C LEU A 122 7.90 -12.65 -7.92
N PRO A 123 8.31 -12.07 -9.07
CA PRO A 123 9.32 -12.64 -9.94
C PRO A 123 10.75 -12.44 -9.42
N PHE A 124 10.92 -12.38 -8.11
CA PHE A 124 12.21 -12.13 -7.47
C PHE A 124 12.69 -13.34 -6.67
N ALA A 125 14.00 -13.53 -6.63
CA ALA A 125 14.61 -14.54 -5.78
C ALA A 125 14.38 -14.23 -4.29
N SER A 126 14.40 -15.24 -3.45
CA SER A 126 14.42 -15.06 -1.99
C SER A 126 15.59 -14.16 -1.58
N GLU A 127 15.38 -13.38 -0.51
CA GLU A 127 16.44 -12.56 0.10
C GLU A 127 17.07 -11.51 -0.86
N SER A 128 16.22 -10.90 -1.69
CA SER A 128 16.63 -9.89 -2.68
C SER A 128 16.60 -8.47 -2.16
N PHE A 129 15.73 -8.17 -1.16
CA PHE A 129 15.45 -6.81 -0.73
C PHE A 129 15.78 -6.57 0.74
N ASP A 130 16.14 -5.34 1.06
CA ASP A 130 16.42 -4.86 2.41
C ASP A 130 15.17 -4.31 3.09
N VAL A 131 14.27 -3.74 2.28
CA VAL A 131 12.97 -3.24 2.72
C VAL A 131 11.90 -3.53 1.65
N ALA A 132 10.70 -3.86 2.10
CA ALA A 132 9.50 -3.92 1.29
C ALA A 132 8.44 -3.00 1.91
N VAL A 133 7.78 -2.20 1.09
CA VAL A 133 6.76 -1.25 1.53
C VAL A 133 5.47 -1.50 0.77
N SER A 134 4.34 -1.40 1.46
CA SER A 134 3.02 -1.46 0.85
C SER A 134 2.11 -0.38 1.43
N ARG A 135 1.26 0.24 0.59
CA ARG A 135 0.26 1.21 1.02
C ARG A 135 -1.08 0.91 0.37
N ASN A 136 -2.11 0.74 1.18
CA ASN A 136 -3.48 0.50 0.72
C ASN A 136 -3.60 -0.72 -0.23
N LEU A 137 -2.81 -1.76 0.03
CA LEU A 137 -2.74 -2.94 -0.82
C LEU A 137 -3.25 -4.21 -0.13
N THR A 138 -2.89 -4.44 1.14
CA THR A 138 -3.14 -5.74 1.80
C THR A 138 -4.63 -6.09 1.84
N TRP A 139 -5.50 -5.09 2.03
CA TRP A 139 -6.95 -5.28 2.03
C TRP A 139 -7.47 -5.88 0.72
N LEU A 140 -6.76 -5.65 -0.40
CA LEU A 140 -7.11 -6.08 -1.75
C LEU A 140 -6.63 -7.50 -2.09
N MET A 141 -5.81 -8.12 -1.23
CA MET A 141 -5.22 -9.43 -1.49
C MET A 141 -6.28 -10.53 -1.42
N ARG A 142 -6.35 -11.38 -2.45
CA ARG A 142 -7.22 -12.56 -2.53
C ARG A 142 -6.78 -13.67 -1.57
N ASP A 143 -5.49 -13.71 -1.25
CA ASP A 143 -4.87 -14.58 -0.25
C ASP A 143 -3.83 -13.75 0.53
N PRO A 144 -4.25 -13.00 1.53
CA PRO A 144 -3.37 -12.08 2.23
C PRO A 144 -2.29 -12.77 3.08
N GLU A 145 -2.54 -14.01 3.52
CA GLU A 145 -1.51 -14.80 4.21
C GLU A 145 -0.41 -15.25 3.26
N ALA A 146 -0.78 -15.74 2.07
CA ALA A 146 0.17 -16.09 1.02
C ALA A 146 0.96 -14.85 0.55
N ALA A 147 0.32 -13.69 0.44
CA ALA A 147 0.99 -12.43 0.11
C ALA A 147 2.05 -12.05 1.15
N TYR A 148 1.72 -12.12 2.45
CA TYR A 148 2.70 -11.87 3.51
C TYR A 148 3.86 -12.87 3.50
N ALA A 149 3.59 -14.15 3.25
CA ALA A 149 4.64 -15.17 3.12
C ALA A 149 5.59 -14.83 1.96
N GLU A 150 5.05 -14.40 0.84
CA GLU A 150 5.82 -13.99 -0.34
C GLU A 150 6.64 -12.72 -0.09
N TRP A 151 6.08 -11.73 0.58
CA TRP A 151 6.78 -10.49 0.95
C TRP A 151 7.94 -10.77 1.92
N LEU A 152 7.72 -11.64 2.90
CA LEU A 152 8.79 -12.08 3.79
C LEU A 152 9.83 -12.94 3.06
N ARG A 153 9.44 -13.78 2.08
CA ARG A 153 10.38 -14.60 1.29
C ARG A 153 11.42 -13.74 0.59
N VAL A 154 10.98 -12.66 -0.05
CA VAL A 154 11.88 -11.80 -0.85
C VAL A 154 12.74 -10.87 -0.01
N LEU A 155 12.41 -10.64 1.26
CA LEU A 155 13.24 -9.87 2.18
C LEU A 155 14.48 -10.68 2.60
N ARG A 156 15.59 -9.99 2.79
CA ARG A 156 16.82 -10.55 3.40
C ARG A 156 16.60 -10.81 4.88
N PRO A 157 17.38 -11.71 5.51
CA PRO A 157 17.40 -11.81 6.98
C PRO A 157 17.64 -10.44 7.62
N GLY A 158 16.78 -10.05 8.56
CA GLY A 158 16.77 -8.72 9.19
C GLY A 158 16.18 -7.59 8.34
N GLY A 159 15.75 -7.87 7.11
CA GLY A 159 15.03 -6.92 6.27
C GLY A 159 13.68 -6.52 6.86
N LYS A 160 13.18 -5.36 6.47
CA LYS A 160 11.95 -4.78 7.00
C LYS A 160 10.78 -4.89 6.02
N LEU A 161 9.61 -5.22 6.55
CA LEU A 161 8.32 -5.02 5.91
C LEU A 161 7.61 -3.84 6.58
N LEU A 162 7.17 -2.87 5.77
CA LEU A 162 6.36 -1.74 6.20
C LEU A 162 5.00 -1.81 5.49
N VAL A 163 3.92 -1.85 6.25
CA VAL A 163 2.55 -1.89 5.70
C VAL A 163 1.77 -0.71 6.25
N PHE A 164 1.26 0.13 5.35
CA PHE A 164 0.36 1.23 5.65
C PHE A 164 -1.02 0.90 5.08
N ASP A 165 -2.00 0.62 5.94
CA ASP A 165 -3.32 0.18 5.50
C ASP A 165 -4.42 0.58 6.51
N ALA A 166 -5.67 0.32 6.19
CA ALA A 166 -6.82 0.54 7.06
C ALA A 166 -7.89 -0.53 6.86
N ASN A 167 -8.93 -0.50 7.69
CA ASN A 167 -10.12 -1.34 7.52
C ASN A 167 -11.10 -0.70 6.51
N TRP A 168 -10.64 -0.48 5.26
CA TRP A 168 -11.30 0.38 4.27
C TRP A 168 -12.77 0.03 3.99
N TYR A 169 -13.11 -1.25 3.93
CA TYR A 169 -14.44 -1.74 3.57
C TYR A 169 -15.14 -2.49 4.69
N ARG A 170 -14.69 -2.33 5.93
CA ARG A 170 -15.32 -2.94 7.11
C ARG A 170 -16.79 -2.53 7.25
N TYR A 171 -17.15 -1.32 6.82
CA TYR A 171 -18.51 -0.81 6.82
C TYR A 171 -19.52 -1.63 5.99
N LEU A 172 -19.05 -2.48 5.07
CA LEU A 172 -19.92 -3.39 4.31
C LEU A 172 -20.49 -4.53 5.16
N VAL A 173 -19.89 -4.81 6.31
CA VAL A 173 -20.22 -5.95 7.19
C VAL A 173 -20.40 -5.55 8.66
N ASP A 174 -20.35 -4.25 8.98
CA ASP A 174 -20.39 -3.73 10.34
C ASP A 174 -21.20 -2.41 10.36
N ASP A 175 -22.43 -2.50 10.86
CA ASP A 175 -23.40 -1.38 10.86
C ASP A 175 -22.92 -0.19 11.70
N ASP A 176 -22.18 -0.42 12.79
CA ASP A 176 -21.63 0.66 13.63
C ASP A 176 -20.53 1.41 12.89
N VAL A 177 -19.67 0.71 12.16
CA VAL A 177 -18.64 1.32 11.31
C VAL A 177 -19.26 2.09 10.15
N ASP A 178 -20.34 1.57 9.55
CA ASP A 178 -21.05 2.27 8.47
C ASP A 178 -21.74 3.54 8.98
N ALA A 179 -22.37 3.49 10.15
CA ALA A 179 -22.96 4.67 10.77
C ALA A 179 -21.91 5.75 11.08
N ALA A 180 -20.75 5.35 11.60
CA ALA A 180 -19.63 6.25 11.86
C ALA A 180 -19.11 6.86 10.54
N ARG A 181 -18.88 6.05 9.49
CA ARG A 181 -18.44 6.51 8.16
C ARG A 181 -19.39 7.55 7.57
N ARG A 182 -20.70 7.29 7.63
CA ARG A 182 -21.70 8.25 7.14
C ARG A 182 -21.67 9.56 7.91
N SER A 183 -21.45 9.50 9.23
CA SER A 183 -21.31 10.69 10.07
C SER A 183 -20.06 11.49 9.70
N ASP A 184 -18.92 10.83 9.52
CA ASP A 184 -17.66 11.48 9.11
C ASP A 184 -17.83 12.19 7.77
N GLN A 185 -18.36 11.49 6.77
CA GLN A 185 -18.57 12.05 5.43
C GLN A 185 -19.59 13.19 5.38
N ALA A 186 -20.61 13.14 6.23
CA ALA A 186 -21.60 14.21 6.33
C ALA A 186 -21.03 15.48 7.01
N ASN A 187 -20.07 15.31 7.92
CA ASN A 187 -19.47 16.41 8.68
C ASN A 187 -18.21 16.97 8.00
N ALA A 188 -17.55 16.17 7.16
CA ALA A 188 -16.37 16.61 6.42
C ALA A 188 -16.78 17.66 5.36
N GLN A 189 -16.04 18.74 5.27
CA GLN A 189 -16.09 19.59 4.08
C GLN A 189 -15.60 18.77 2.89
N VAL A 190 -16.15 19.08 1.69
CA VAL A 190 -15.87 18.30 0.47
C VAL A 190 -14.37 18.03 0.32
N TYR A 191 -13.98 16.80 0.64
CA TYR A 191 -12.62 16.33 0.49
C TYR A 191 -12.45 15.80 -0.93
N ASP A 192 -11.77 16.56 -1.78
CA ASP A 192 -11.46 16.16 -3.15
C ASP A 192 -10.02 16.52 -3.50
N LYS A 193 -9.16 15.50 -3.58
CA LYS A 193 -7.79 15.61 -4.10
C LYS A 193 -7.70 15.48 -5.64
N GLY A 194 -8.83 15.53 -6.35
CA GLY A 194 -8.88 15.23 -7.77
C GLY A 194 -8.75 13.73 -8.10
N SER A 195 -8.86 12.89 -7.08
CA SER A 195 -8.77 11.42 -7.21
C SER A 195 -10.07 10.71 -6.90
N ARG A 196 -11.16 11.45 -6.62
CA ARG A 196 -12.43 10.88 -6.22
C ARG A 196 -12.96 9.90 -7.26
N ALA A 197 -13.40 8.75 -6.79
CA ALA A 197 -14.13 7.80 -7.61
C ALA A 197 -15.52 8.36 -7.95
N THR A 198 -16.04 8.01 -9.10
CA THR A 198 -17.47 8.19 -9.42
C THR A 198 -18.30 7.20 -8.60
N ASP A 199 -19.61 7.47 -8.44
CA ASP A 199 -20.51 6.57 -7.71
C ASP A 199 -20.51 5.14 -8.28
N ASP A 200 -20.34 5.00 -9.61
CA ASP A 200 -20.24 3.68 -10.27
C ASP A 200 -18.91 2.99 -9.96
N GLU A 201 -17.80 3.73 -9.92
CA GLU A 201 -16.49 3.19 -9.52
C GLU A 201 -16.47 2.80 -8.04
N GLU A 202 -17.08 3.61 -7.16
CA GLU A 202 -17.23 3.28 -5.73
C GLU A 202 -18.01 1.97 -5.57
N ARG A 203 -19.17 1.85 -6.24
CA ARG A 203 -19.98 0.62 -6.20
C ARG A 203 -19.23 -0.59 -6.72
N ARG A 204 -18.48 -0.45 -7.82
CA ARG A 204 -17.65 -1.55 -8.35
C ARG A 204 -16.58 -1.98 -7.35
N CYS A 205 -15.94 -1.03 -6.68
CA CYS A 205 -14.94 -1.32 -5.66
C CYS A 205 -15.56 -2.03 -4.44
N GLU A 206 -16.75 -1.60 -4.00
CA GLU A 206 -17.50 -2.26 -2.93
C GLU A 206 -17.86 -3.70 -3.27
N LEU A 207 -18.27 -3.98 -4.51
CA LEU A 207 -18.55 -5.35 -4.97
C LEU A 207 -17.28 -6.23 -4.95
N ILE A 208 -16.15 -5.68 -5.37
CA ILE A 208 -14.86 -6.36 -5.25
C ILE A 208 -14.51 -6.60 -3.77
N ALA A 209 -14.62 -5.58 -2.95
CA ALA A 209 -14.27 -5.66 -1.53
C ALA A 209 -15.13 -6.68 -0.76
N ALA A 210 -16.41 -6.81 -1.11
CA ALA A 210 -17.32 -7.77 -0.49
C ALA A 210 -16.87 -9.23 -0.69
N GLU A 211 -16.13 -9.54 -1.76
CA GLU A 211 -15.59 -10.86 -2.06
C GLU A 211 -14.19 -11.10 -1.43
N LEU A 212 -13.58 -10.06 -0.83
CA LEU A 212 -12.22 -10.13 -0.30
C LEU A 212 -12.21 -10.54 1.18
N PRO A 213 -11.24 -11.41 1.58
CA PRO A 213 -11.23 -12.01 2.91
C PRO A 213 -11.07 -10.99 4.04
N LEU A 214 -10.32 -9.91 3.82
CA LEU A 214 -10.02 -8.93 4.87
C LEU A 214 -11.16 -7.94 5.14
N THR A 215 -12.19 -7.89 4.32
CA THR A 215 -13.37 -7.04 4.54
C THR A 215 -14.10 -7.40 5.85
N SER A 216 -14.15 -8.68 6.21
CA SER A 216 -14.78 -9.16 7.45
C SER A 216 -13.83 -9.31 8.64
N VAL A 217 -12.54 -9.00 8.44
CA VAL A 217 -11.49 -9.19 9.45
C VAL A 217 -11.12 -7.87 10.11
N VAL A 218 -10.96 -7.87 11.43
CA VAL A 218 -10.47 -6.70 12.17
C VAL A 218 -8.95 -6.66 12.10
N ARG A 219 -8.44 -5.62 11.49
CA ARG A 219 -7.01 -5.32 11.37
C ARG A 219 -6.65 -4.15 12.28
N PRO A 220 -5.41 -4.04 12.75
CA PRO A 220 -4.20 -4.79 12.40
C PRO A 220 -3.95 -6.08 13.22
N GLN A 221 -4.85 -6.47 14.13
CA GLN A 221 -4.65 -7.61 15.02
C GLN A 221 -4.46 -8.94 14.25
N TRP A 222 -5.21 -9.13 13.17
CA TRP A 222 -5.05 -10.28 12.29
C TRP A 222 -3.67 -10.30 11.63
N ASP A 223 -3.20 -9.14 11.17
CA ASP A 223 -1.89 -9.00 10.50
C ASP A 223 -0.74 -9.40 11.42
N ILE A 224 -0.77 -8.95 12.68
CA ILE A 224 0.23 -9.31 13.69
C ILE A 224 0.32 -10.83 13.82
N GLN A 225 -0.83 -11.49 14.04
CA GLN A 225 -0.89 -12.94 14.26
C GLN A 225 -0.37 -13.71 13.03
N VAL A 226 -0.69 -13.26 11.83
CA VAL A 226 -0.21 -13.89 10.59
C VAL A 226 1.29 -13.70 10.43
N LEU A 227 1.79 -12.48 10.58
CA LEU A 227 3.22 -12.20 10.43
C LEU A 227 4.07 -12.97 11.45
N GLU A 228 3.65 -13.02 12.71
CA GLU A 228 4.33 -13.83 13.74
C GLU A 228 4.31 -15.33 13.41
N ARG A 229 3.17 -15.86 12.97
CA ARG A 229 3.06 -17.26 12.54
C ARG A 229 3.95 -17.59 11.34
N LEU A 230 4.15 -16.65 10.45
CA LEU A 230 5.05 -16.76 9.29
C LEU A 230 6.53 -16.58 9.65
N GLY A 231 6.84 -16.35 10.93
CA GLY A 231 8.21 -16.23 11.44
C GLY A 231 8.78 -14.82 11.42
N ALA A 232 7.99 -13.80 11.13
CA ALA A 232 8.43 -12.42 11.29
C ALA A 232 8.75 -12.13 12.75
N THR A 233 9.78 -11.31 12.95
CA THR A 233 10.23 -10.90 14.28
C THR A 233 9.96 -9.40 14.48
N ARG A 234 9.87 -8.95 15.75
CA ARG A 234 9.70 -7.53 16.12
C ARG A 234 8.52 -6.89 15.37
N VAL A 235 7.40 -7.60 15.30
CA VAL A 235 6.16 -7.03 14.74
C VAL A 235 5.66 -5.94 15.67
N SER A 236 5.55 -4.72 15.17
CA SER A 236 5.02 -3.56 15.88
C SER A 236 3.97 -2.83 15.03
N VAL A 237 3.04 -2.18 15.71
CA VAL A 237 1.96 -1.44 15.06
C VAL A 237 1.85 -0.05 15.66
N ASN A 238 1.72 0.94 14.77
CA ASN A 238 1.27 2.28 15.12
C ASN A 238 -0.16 2.47 14.58
N GLU A 239 -1.15 2.28 15.45
CA GLU A 239 -2.57 2.47 15.12
C GLU A 239 -2.95 3.95 15.00
N GLN A 240 -2.07 4.86 15.36
CA GLN A 240 -2.27 6.31 15.29
C GLN A 240 -1.47 6.97 14.14
N ALA A 241 -0.91 6.17 13.23
CA ALA A 241 -0.12 6.68 12.11
C ALA A 241 -0.88 7.72 11.26
N TRP A 242 -2.20 7.59 11.16
CA TRP A 242 -3.08 8.53 10.46
C TRP A 242 -3.01 9.96 11.00
N GLN A 243 -2.75 10.15 12.31
CA GLN A 243 -2.69 11.48 12.93
C GLN A 243 -1.51 12.31 12.38
N ASP A 244 -0.40 11.63 12.08
CA ASP A 244 0.79 12.29 11.52
C ASP A 244 0.75 12.33 9.98
N LEU A 245 0.13 11.33 9.33
CA LEU A 245 0.20 11.13 7.88
C LEU A 245 -0.93 11.80 7.11
N TRP A 246 -2.09 11.95 7.72
CA TRP A 246 -3.27 12.52 7.07
C TRP A 246 -3.44 14.01 7.33
N SER A 247 -3.90 14.74 6.32
CA SER A 247 -4.38 16.10 6.49
C SER A 247 -5.61 16.15 7.41
N ALA A 248 -5.95 17.32 7.91
CA ALA A 248 -7.16 17.50 8.73
C ALA A 248 -8.43 17.05 7.99
N ASP A 249 -8.49 17.29 6.67
CA ASP A 249 -9.62 16.89 5.85
C ASP A 249 -9.70 15.36 5.71
N GLU A 250 -8.56 14.66 5.53
CA GLU A 250 -8.51 13.20 5.52
C GLU A 250 -8.92 12.61 6.86
N GLN A 251 -8.44 13.19 7.96
CA GLN A 251 -8.81 12.77 9.32
C GLN A 251 -10.30 12.91 9.57
N ALA A 252 -10.90 14.01 9.09
CA ALA A 252 -12.34 14.24 9.23
C ALA A 252 -13.16 13.28 8.35
N TYR A 253 -12.67 12.93 7.15
CA TYR A 253 -13.42 12.12 6.17
C TYR A 253 -13.29 10.62 6.41
N TYR A 254 -12.11 10.14 6.87
CA TYR A 254 -11.78 8.73 7.05
C TYR A 254 -11.65 8.30 8.52
N GLY A 255 -12.10 9.12 9.47
CA GLY A 255 -11.92 8.88 10.91
C GLY A 255 -12.42 7.53 11.41
N SER A 256 -13.48 6.99 10.78
CA SER A 256 -14.05 5.66 11.07
C SER A 256 -13.21 4.49 10.54
N SER A 257 -12.24 4.75 9.67
CA SER A 257 -11.32 3.74 9.12
C SER A 257 -9.87 4.25 9.20
N PRO A 258 -9.33 4.49 10.40
CA PRO A 258 -8.03 5.10 10.59
C PRO A 258 -6.91 4.23 10.01
N LEU A 259 -5.95 4.89 9.34
CA LEU A 259 -4.77 4.24 8.80
C LEU A 259 -3.83 3.83 9.93
N PHE A 260 -3.37 2.60 9.90
CA PHE A 260 -2.33 2.07 10.76
C PHE A 260 -1.04 1.78 9.97
N MET A 261 0.07 1.74 10.68
CA MET A 261 1.37 1.30 10.14
C MET A 261 1.83 0.06 10.88
N ILE A 262 2.21 -0.98 10.13
CA ILE A 262 2.86 -2.19 10.66
C ILE A 262 4.33 -2.16 10.24
N GLU A 263 5.22 -2.43 11.18
CA GLU A 263 6.62 -2.74 10.92
C GLU A 263 6.90 -4.16 11.40
N ALA A 264 7.49 -4.98 10.53
CA ALA A 264 7.93 -6.33 10.85
C ALA A 264 9.33 -6.59 10.31
N ARG A 265 10.09 -7.49 10.92
CA ARG A 265 11.40 -7.95 10.42
C ARG A 265 11.37 -9.42 10.08
N LYS A 266 12.01 -9.78 8.98
CA LYS A 266 12.30 -11.17 8.66
C LYS A 266 13.37 -11.73 9.58
#